data_3287b953797afdd528bd970a4e323e67
#
_entry.id   3287b953797afdd528bd970a4e323e67
#
_cell.length_a   1.000
_cell.length_b   1.000
_cell.length_c   1.000
_cell.angle_alpha   90.00
_cell.angle_beta   90.00
_cell.angle_gamma   90.00
#
_symmetry.space_group_name_H-M   'P 1'
#
loop_
_entity.id
_entity.type
_entity.pdbx_description
1 polymer ?
#
loop_
_entity_poly.entity_id
_entity_poly.type
_entity_poly.pdbx_seq_one_letter_code
_entity_poly.pdbx_strand_id
1 'polypeptide(L)'
;SRPMEGLSGGEKTRIFLAGMELHNPTAILLDEPTNYLDADGRERLYNLIRRTSATVLVISHDRTLLNQLPAICELSSQGLTYYSGNYDFYKKQKALQQKALTQQLEEKQKALRLARKVAREVEERKSKQNVRGEKNSIKKGIPRIMIGALKNNAENSSSRLSSIHTEKTEKLQ
;
A
#
# COMPACT_ATOMS: atom_id res chain seq x y z
N SER A 1 -40.85 8.42 -35.40
CA SER A 1 -39.64 8.66 -34.65
C SER A 1 -39.99 8.71 -33.16
N ARG A 2 -39.39 7.86 -32.33
CA ARG A 2 -39.52 7.91 -30.88
C ARG A 2 -38.53 8.97 -30.35
N PRO A 3 -38.95 9.87 -29.45
CA PRO A 3 -38.01 10.81 -28.82
C PRO A 3 -37.04 10.04 -27.93
N MET A 4 -35.80 10.53 -27.81
CA MET A 4 -34.72 9.90 -27.02
C MET A 4 -35.09 9.68 -25.53
N GLU A 5 -35.98 10.51 -25.00
CA GLU A 5 -36.46 10.45 -23.60
C GLU A 5 -37.24 9.17 -23.29
N GLY A 6 -37.94 8.61 -24.30
CA GLY A 6 -38.74 7.39 -24.17
C GLY A 6 -37.97 6.07 -24.38
N LEU A 7 -36.66 6.12 -24.58
CA LEU A 7 -35.82 4.92 -24.80
C LEU A 7 -35.30 4.36 -23.52
N SER A 8 -35.22 3.04 -23.44
CA SER A 8 -34.52 2.32 -22.36
C SER A 8 -33.03 2.65 -22.35
N GLY A 9 -32.37 2.44 -21.21
CA GLY A 9 -30.92 2.66 -21.09
C GLY A 9 -30.13 1.88 -22.15
N GLY A 10 -30.48 0.64 -22.42
CA GLY A 10 -29.85 -0.18 -23.45
C GLY A 10 -30.05 0.34 -24.87
N GLU A 11 -31.25 0.81 -25.21
CA GLU A 11 -31.53 1.46 -26.52
C GLU A 11 -30.70 2.73 -26.69
N LYS A 12 -30.63 3.59 -25.67
CA LYS A 12 -29.79 4.79 -25.68
C LYS A 12 -28.32 4.45 -25.94
N THR A 13 -27.78 3.45 -25.22
CA THR A 13 -26.39 3.03 -25.41
C THR A 13 -26.14 2.48 -26.81
N ARG A 14 -27.07 1.69 -27.39
CA ARG A 14 -26.95 1.17 -28.75
C ARG A 14 -26.95 2.30 -29.80
N ILE A 15 -27.76 3.35 -29.62
CA ILE A 15 -27.77 4.54 -30.50
C ILE A 15 -26.44 5.29 -30.39
N PHE A 16 -25.90 5.42 -29.17
CA PHE A 16 -24.60 6.04 -28.97
C PHE A 16 -23.47 5.27 -29.67
N LEU A 17 -23.46 3.93 -29.57
CA LEU A 17 -22.49 3.07 -30.26
C LEU A 17 -22.57 3.23 -31.78
N ALA A 18 -23.80 3.24 -32.34
CA ALA A 18 -24.00 3.48 -33.75
C ALA A 18 -23.55 4.89 -34.18
N GLY A 19 -23.78 5.88 -33.35
CA GLY A 19 -23.30 7.26 -33.59
C GLY A 19 -21.77 7.33 -33.64
N MET A 20 -21.07 6.62 -32.77
CA MET A 20 -19.61 6.56 -32.79
C MET A 20 -19.06 5.90 -34.06
N GLU A 21 -19.71 4.85 -34.56
CA GLU A 21 -19.33 4.22 -35.84
C GLU A 21 -19.53 5.16 -37.04
N LEU A 22 -20.60 5.95 -37.02
CA LEU A 22 -20.92 6.88 -38.12
C LEU A 22 -20.01 8.11 -38.15
N HIS A 23 -19.67 8.66 -36.99
CA HIS A 23 -18.92 9.93 -36.90
C HIS A 23 -17.40 9.73 -36.89
N ASN A 24 -16.91 8.51 -36.71
CA ASN A 24 -15.48 8.18 -36.70
C ASN A 24 -14.62 9.18 -35.89
N PRO A 25 -14.89 9.36 -34.61
CA PRO A 25 -14.22 10.35 -33.76
C PRO A 25 -12.74 10.01 -33.56
N THR A 26 -11.93 11.04 -33.29
CA THR A 26 -10.49 10.84 -32.94
C THR A 26 -10.26 10.40 -31.52
N ALA A 27 -11.19 10.67 -30.61
CA ALA A 27 -11.15 10.27 -29.20
C ALA A 27 -12.54 9.84 -28.71
N ILE A 28 -12.59 8.79 -27.91
CA ILE A 28 -13.79 8.20 -27.33
C ILE A 28 -13.61 8.12 -25.81
N LEU A 29 -14.53 8.73 -25.07
CA LEU A 29 -14.59 8.65 -23.60
C LEU A 29 -15.81 7.84 -23.20
N LEU A 30 -15.60 6.76 -22.48
CA LEU A 30 -16.64 5.83 -22.06
C LEU A 30 -16.63 5.70 -20.52
N ASP A 31 -17.77 5.97 -19.91
CA ASP A 31 -17.98 5.79 -18.48
C ASP A 31 -18.99 4.67 -18.26
N GLU A 32 -18.53 3.55 -17.67
CA GLU A 32 -19.28 2.32 -17.38
C GLU A 32 -20.17 1.88 -18.59
N PRO A 33 -19.60 1.76 -19.81
CA PRO A 33 -20.38 1.56 -21.02
C PRO A 33 -21.06 0.18 -21.11
N THR A 34 -20.68 -0.77 -20.28
CA THR A 34 -21.29 -2.12 -20.20
C THR A 34 -22.55 -2.16 -19.35
N ASN A 35 -22.82 -1.10 -18.57
CA ASN A 35 -24.06 -0.98 -17.82
C ASN A 35 -25.24 -0.90 -18.81
N TYR A 36 -26.32 -1.58 -18.50
CA TYR A 36 -27.54 -1.64 -19.32
C TYR A 36 -27.40 -2.32 -20.69
N LEU A 37 -26.24 -2.90 -21.04
CA LEU A 37 -26.07 -3.70 -22.24
C LEU A 37 -26.34 -5.18 -21.95
N ASP A 38 -27.12 -5.82 -22.84
CA ASP A 38 -27.22 -7.25 -22.94
C ASP A 38 -25.93 -7.88 -23.54
N ALA A 39 -25.87 -9.19 -23.63
CA ALA A 39 -24.68 -9.89 -24.14
C ALA A 39 -24.31 -9.44 -25.56
N ASP A 40 -25.29 -9.28 -26.43
CA ASP A 40 -25.07 -8.83 -27.81
C ASP A 40 -24.57 -7.39 -27.88
N GLY A 41 -25.11 -6.52 -27.03
CA GLY A 41 -24.68 -5.12 -26.93
C GLY A 41 -23.24 -5.02 -26.43
N ARG A 42 -22.84 -5.82 -25.46
CA ARG A 42 -21.44 -5.90 -24.96
C ARG A 42 -20.49 -6.36 -26.05
N GLU A 43 -20.84 -7.41 -26.77
CA GLU A 43 -19.99 -7.90 -27.85
C GLU A 43 -19.81 -6.87 -28.98
N ARG A 44 -20.86 -6.12 -29.31
CA ARG A 44 -20.76 -4.99 -30.26
C ARG A 44 -19.82 -3.89 -29.73
N LEU A 45 -19.92 -3.51 -28.45
CA LEU A 45 -19.02 -2.56 -27.82
C LEU A 45 -17.57 -3.04 -27.89
N TYR A 46 -17.31 -4.31 -27.55
CA TYR A 46 -15.98 -4.88 -27.61
C TYR A 46 -15.41 -4.86 -29.03
N ASN A 47 -16.24 -5.17 -30.02
CA ASN A 47 -15.86 -5.15 -31.44
C ASN A 47 -15.55 -3.72 -31.91
N LEU A 48 -16.33 -2.72 -31.49
CA LEU A 48 -16.07 -1.32 -31.76
C LEU A 48 -14.71 -0.90 -31.21
N ILE A 49 -14.44 -1.19 -29.93
CA ILE A 49 -13.17 -0.82 -29.26
C ILE A 49 -11.99 -1.51 -29.95
N ARG A 50 -12.12 -2.74 -30.38
CA ARG A 50 -11.06 -3.48 -31.07
C ARG A 50 -10.75 -2.94 -32.48
N ARG A 51 -11.74 -2.37 -33.16
CA ARG A 51 -11.63 -1.93 -34.56
C ARG A 51 -11.34 -0.44 -34.72
N THR A 52 -11.66 0.35 -33.69
CA THR A 52 -11.49 1.80 -33.81
C THR A 52 -10.02 2.19 -33.84
N SER A 53 -9.68 3.18 -34.65
CA SER A 53 -8.39 3.88 -34.63
C SER A 53 -8.33 5.05 -33.66
N ALA A 54 -9.48 5.37 -33.03
CA ALA A 54 -9.58 6.45 -32.05
C ALA A 54 -8.79 6.16 -30.78
N THR A 55 -8.36 7.20 -30.09
CA THR A 55 -7.89 7.08 -28.71
C THR A 55 -9.08 6.79 -27.80
N VAL A 56 -9.06 5.66 -27.10
CA VAL A 56 -10.18 5.24 -26.24
C VAL A 56 -9.76 5.34 -24.77
N LEU A 57 -10.54 6.08 -23.98
CA LEU A 57 -10.45 6.10 -22.53
C LEU A 57 -11.72 5.51 -21.94
N VAL A 58 -11.59 4.45 -21.16
CA VAL A 58 -12.71 3.72 -20.56
C VAL A 58 -12.57 3.71 -19.04
N ILE A 59 -13.65 4.08 -18.36
CA ILE A 59 -13.84 3.82 -16.94
C ILE A 59 -14.79 2.63 -16.83
N SER A 60 -14.36 1.52 -16.24
CA SER A 60 -15.20 0.33 -16.12
C SER A 60 -14.69 -0.62 -15.03
N HIS A 61 -15.60 -1.44 -14.50
CA HIS A 61 -15.30 -2.59 -13.66
C HIS A 61 -15.49 -3.94 -14.40
N ASP A 62 -15.85 -3.91 -15.67
CA ASP A 62 -15.98 -5.08 -16.52
C ASP A 62 -14.60 -5.62 -16.94
N ARG A 63 -14.21 -6.75 -16.34
CA ARG A 63 -12.90 -7.38 -16.57
C ARG A 63 -12.72 -7.85 -18.00
N THR A 64 -13.80 -8.27 -18.66
CA THR A 64 -13.76 -8.73 -20.05
C THR A 64 -13.41 -7.55 -20.97
N LEU A 65 -14.03 -6.40 -20.74
CA LEU A 65 -13.72 -5.16 -21.43
C LEU A 65 -12.28 -4.70 -21.16
N LEU A 66 -11.89 -4.63 -19.88
CA LEU A 66 -10.56 -4.16 -19.47
C LEU A 66 -9.44 -5.06 -19.99
N ASN A 67 -9.70 -6.36 -20.18
CA ASN A 67 -8.74 -7.29 -20.78
C ASN A 67 -8.53 -7.09 -22.29
N GLN A 68 -9.38 -6.31 -22.95
CA GLN A 68 -9.22 -5.97 -24.36
C GLN A 68 -8.38 -4.71 -24.58
N LEU A 69 -8.11 -3.96 -23.51
CA LEU A 69 -7.34 -2.72 -23.57
C LEU A 69 -5.85 -2.99 -23.39
N PRO A 70 -4.98 -2.27 -24.11
CA PRO A 70 -3.53 -2.46 -24.06
C PRO A 70 -2.88 -1.88 -22.83
N ALA A 71 -3.60 -1.08 -22.05
CA ALA A 71 -3.08 -0.41 -20.87
C ALA A 71 -4.18 -0.18 -19.82
N ILE A 72 -3.78 -0.16 -18.55
CA ILE A 72 -4.64 0.16 -17.41
C ILE A 72 -4.05 1.34 -16.65
N CYS A 73 -4.90 2.31 -16.32
CA CYS A 73 -4.59 3.40 -15.41
C CYS A 73 -5.32 3.21 -14.09
N GLU A 74 -4.57 3.11 -12.99
CA GLU A 74 -5.14 3.06 -11.65
C GLU A 74 -5.12 4.45 -11.03
N LEU A 75 -6.29 4.95 -10.64
CA LEU A 75 -6.42 6.19 -9.88
C LEU A 75 -6.50 5.85 -8.38
N SER A 76 -5.60 6.41 -7.58
CA SER A 76 -5.54 6.22 -6.13
C SER A 76 -5.37 7.55 -5.41
N SER A 77 -5.38 7.54 -4.07
CA SER A 77 -5.06 8.71 -3.24
C SER A 77 -3.63 9.24 -3.46
N GLN A 78 -2.74 8.43 -4.01
CA GLN A 78 -1.35 8.79 -4.32
C GLN A 78 -1.17 9.31 -5.75
N GLY A 79 -2.24 9.33 -6.55
CA GLY A 79 -2.23 9.79 -7.93
C GLY A 79 -2.56 8.69 -8.93
N LEU A 80 -2.15 8.91 -10.17
CA LEU A 80 -2.39 8.03 -11.31
C LEU A 80 -1.17 7.14 -11.55
N THR A 81 -1.40 5.82 -11.61
CA THR A 81 -0.36 4.84 -11.94
C THR A 81 -0.72 4.13 -13.24
N TYR A 82 0.21 4.13 -14.19
CA TYR A 82 0.05 3.52 -15.50
C TYR A 82 0.66 2.12 -15.53
N TYR A 83 -0.09 1.15 -16.06
CA TYR A 83 0.34 -0.23 -16.29
C TYR A 83 0.25 -0.55 -17.78
N SER A 84 1.38 -0.85 -18.41
CA SER A 84 1.45 -1.27 -19.82
C SER A 84 1.07 -2.73 -19.94
N GLY A 85 -0.20 -3.00 -20.20
CA GLY A 85 -0.78 -4.33 -20.32
C GLY A 85 -2.26 -4.34 -19.98
N ASN A 86 -2.92 -5.48 -20.22
CA ASN A 86 -4.34 -5.67 -19.94
C ASN A 86 -4.63 -5.83 -18.44
N TYR A 87 -5.89 -6.03 -18.11
CA TYR A 87 -6.33 -6.18 -16.72
C TYR A 87 -5.67 -7.35 -15.97
N ASP A 88 -5.44 -8.48 -16.63
CA ASP A 88 -4.78 -9.63 -16.01
C ASP A 88 -3.31 -9.36 -15.70
N PHE A 89 -2.63 -8.65 -16.59
CA PHE A 89 -1.27 -8.17 -16.32
C PHE A 89 -1.24 -7.20 -15.13
N TYR A 90 -2.12 -6.21 -15.11
CA TYR A 90 -2.28 -5.30 -13.98
C TYR A 90 -2.48 -6.05 -12.66
N LYS A 91 -3.41 -7.01 -12.63
CA LYS A 91 -3.68 -7.84 -11.44
C LYS A 91 -2.45 -8.59 -10.95
N LYS A 92 -1.68 -9.18 -11.86
CA LYS A 92 -0.43 -9.89 -11.52
C LYS A 92 0.59 -8.92 -10.91
N GLN A 93 0.77 -7.74 -11.49
CA GLN A 93 1.69 -6.72 -10.96
C GLN A 93 1.26 -6.24 -9.58
N LYS A 94 -0.03 -5.96 -9.38
CA LYS A 94 -0.58 -5.59 -8.07
C LYS A 94 -0.37 -6.68 -7.01
N ALA A 95 -0.60 -7.94 -7.35
CA ALA A 95 -0.38 -9.05 -6.43
C ALA A 95 1.10 -9.18 -6.02
N LEU A 96 2.03 -8.99 -6.95
CA LEU A 96 3.47 -8.98 -6.66
C LEU A 96 3.87 -7.82 -5.75
N GLN A 97 3.38 -6.60 -6.03
CA GLN A 97 3.63 -5.43 -5.20
C GLN A 97 3.09 -5.62 -3.78
N GLN A 98 1.86 -6.13 -3.66
CA GLN A 98 1.24 -6.40 -2.36
C GLN A 98 2.02 -7.44 -1.56
N LYS A 99 2.47 -8.51 -2.21
CA LYS A 99 3.28 -9.56 -1.57
C LYS A 99 4.62 -8.99 -1.08
N ALA A 100 5.30 -8.20 -1.89
CA ALA A 100 6.57 -7.56 -1.51
C ALA A 100 6.38 -6.62 -0.31
N LEU A 101 5.32 -5.80 -0.32
CA LEU A 101 5.02 -4.90 0.78
C LEU A 101 4.71 -5.65 2.09
N THR A 102 3.93 -6.73 2.00
CA THR A 102 3.62 -7.58 3.16
C THR A 102 4.88 -8.19 3.74
N GLN A 103 5.77 -8.70 2.89
CA GLN A 103 7.05 -9.28 3.32
C GLN A 103 7.93 -8.23 4.02
N GLN A 104 8.05 -7.03 3.46
CA GLN A 104 8.80 -5.93 4.10
C GLN A 104 8.23 -5.55 5.47
N LEU A 105 6.89 -5.50 5.59
CA LEU A 105 6.23 -5.24 6.87
C LEU A 105 6.54 -6.33 7.91
N GLU A 106 6.48 -7.61 7.51
CA GLU A 106 6.82 -8.72 8.41
C GLU A 106 8.28 -8.67 8.86
N GLU A 107 9.21 -8.38 7.96
CA GLU A 107 10.64 -8.24 8.28
C GLU A 107 10.88 -7.09 9.26
N LYS A 108 10.28 -5.92 9.03
CA LYS A 108 10.36 -4.78 9.94
C LYS A 108 9.75 -5.10 11.31
N GLN A 109 8.60 -5.79 11.35
CA GLN A 109 8.00 -6.21 12.61
C GLN A 109 8.87 -7.20 13.38
N LYS A 110 9.51 -8.17 12.71
CA LYS A 110 10.47 -9.10 13.32
C LYS A 110 11.68 -8.37 13.89
N ALA A 111 12.25 -7.44 13.12
CA ALA A 111 13.38 -6.62 13.57
C ALA A 111 13.01 -5.77 14.81
N LEU A 112 11.82 -5.15 14.81
CA LEU A 112 11.34 -4.38 15.95
C LEU A 112 11.13 -5.24 17.20
N ARG A 113 10.55 -6.45 17.06
CA ARG A 113 10.37 -7.40 18.17
C ARG A 113 11.71 -7.81 18.75
N LEU A 114 12.70 -8.11 17.90
CA LEU A 114 14.05 -8.48 18.34
C LEU A 114 14.73 -7.31 19.06
N ALA A 115 14.67 -6.12 18.53
CA ALA A 115 15.24 -4.93 19.16
C ALA A 115 14.64 -4.66 20.55
N ARG A 116 13.31 -4.78 20.69
CA ARG A 116 12.61 -4.65 21.98
C ARG A 116 13.02 -5.75 22.98
N LYS A 117 13.20 -6.98 22.50
CA LYS A 117 13.66 -8.09 23.35
C LYS A 117 15.08 -7.83 23.87
N VAL A 118 16.00 -7.45 23.00
CA VAL A 118 17.38 -7.12 23.37
C VAL A 118 17.44 -5.95 24.35
N ALA A 119 16.66 -4.88 24.11
CA ALA A 119 16.59 -3.75 25.01
C ALA A 119 16.14 -4.17 26.43
N ARG A 120 15.09 -5.00 26.52
CA ARG A 120 14.59 -5.52 27.80
C ARG A 120 15.65 -6.40 28.53
N GLU A 121 16.33 -7.28 27.80
CA GLU A 121 17.39 -8.12 28.40
C GLU A 121 18.56 -7.28 28.92
N VAL A 122 18.95 -6.21 28.20
CA VAL A 122 20.00 -5.28 28.63
C VAL A 122 19.57 -4.54 29.90
N GLU A 123 18.33 -4.07 29.95
CA GLU A 123 17.78 -3.38 31.12
C GLU A 123 17.70 -4.29 32.37
N GLU A 124 17.23 -5.51 32.19
CA GLU A 124 17.23 -6.52 33.26
C GLU A 124 18.63 -6.86 33.78
N ARG A 125 19.61 -7.03 32.88
CA ARG A 125 21.01 -7.27 33.27
C ARG A 125 21.59 -6.12 34.08
N LYS A 126 21.31 -4.87 33.64
CA LYS A 126 21.75 -3.67 34.36
C LYS A 126 21.09 -3.55 35.73
N SER A 127 19.80 -3.77 35.84
CA SER A 127 19.11 -3.79 37.14
C SER A 127 19.73 -4.80 38.10
N LYS A 128 20.00 -6.03 37.62
CA LYS A 128 20.68 -7.06 38.42
C LYS A 128 22.11 -6.66 38.82
N GLN A 129 22.88 -6.03 37.94
CA GLN A 129 24.23 -5.54 38.24
C GLN A 129 24.21 -4.40 39.27
N ASN A 130 23.28 -3.46 39.14
CA ASN A 130 23.14 -2.36 40.11
C ASN A 130 22.83 -2.88 41.52
N VAL A 131 21.89 -3.82 41.64
CA VAL A 131 21.55 -4.44 42.91
C VAL A 131 22.74 -5.20 43.52
N ARG A 132 23.50 -5.93 42.66
CA ARG A 132 24.73 -6.61 43.13
C ARG A 132 25.83 -5.64 43.53
N GLY A 133 26.03 -4.55 42.80
CA GLY A 133 26.98 -3.49 43.09
C GLY A 133 26.68 -2.83 44.43
N GLU A 134 25.42 -2.50 44.69
CA GLU A 134 24.95 -1.90 45.93
C GLU A 134 25.18 -2.82 47.13
N LYS A 135 24.84 -4.12 47.03
CA LYS A 135 25.10 -5.13 48.07
C LYS A 135 26.60 -5.31 48.37
N ASN A 136 27.44 -5.29 47.32
CA ASN A 136 28.88 -5.41 47.47
C ASN A 136 29.54 -4.17 48.11
N SER A 137 29.02 -2.97 47.76
CA SER A 137 29.49 -1.70 48.35
C SER A 137 29.18 -1.60 49.84
N ILE A 138 28.01 -2.08 50.25
CA ILE A 138 27.62 -2.17 51.67
C ILE A 138 28.50 -3.15 52.42
N LYS A 139 28.80 -4.33 51.85
CA LYS A 139 29.69 -5.32 52.45
C LYS A 139 31.17 -4.87 52.61
N LYS A 140 31.63 -3.99 51.72
CA LYS A 140 33.01 -3.45 51.74
C LYS A 140 33.18 -2.20 52.60
N GLY A 141 32.16 -1.78 53.35
CA GLY A 141 32.25 -0.62 54.27
C GLY A 141 32.53 0.71 53.61
N ILE A 142 32.16 0.87 52.34
CA ILE A 142 32.37 2.13 51.60
C ILE A 142 31.47 3.22 52.19
N PRO A 143 32.00 4.43 52.48
CA PRO A 143 31.23 5.53 53.02
C PRO A 143 30.03 5.89 52.09
N ARG A 144 28.88 6.19 52.70
CA ARG A 144 27.62 6.49 51.98
C ARG A 144 27.78 7.62 50.90
N ILE A 145 28.66 8.60 51.15
CA ILE A 145 28.94 9.71 50.21
C ILE A 145 29.60 9.17 48.92
N MET A 146 30.51 8.20 49.03
CA MET A 146 31.15 7.58 47.86
C MET A 146 30.19 6.66 47.05
N ILE A 147 29.23 6.04 47.70
CA ILE A 147 28.20 5.25 47.05
C ILE A 147 27.33 6.11 46.13
N GLY A 148 27.02 7.35 46.54
CA GLY A 148 26.27 8.32 45.70
C GLY A 148 27.03 8.74 44.44
N ALA A 149 28.33 8.96 44.54
CA ALA A 149 29.14 9.29 43.34
C ALA A 149 29.27 8.12 42.36
N LEU A 150 29.42 6.90 42.86
CA LEU A 150 29.44 5.68 42.04
C LEU A 150 28.08 5.41 41.39
N LYS A 151 26.97 5.71 42.06
CA LYS A 151 25.61 5.58 41.55
C LYS A 151 25.35 6.58 40.42
N ASN A 152 25.72 7.85 40.57
CA ASN A 152 25.60 8.87 39.54
C ASN A 152 26.38 8.51 38.27
N ASN A 153 27.59 7.97 38.38
CA ASN A 153 28.37 7.54 37.22
C ASN A 153 27.73 6.32 36.52
N ALA A 154 27.16 5.39 37.28
CA ALA A 154 26.43 4.25 36.72
C ALA A 154 25.10 4.67 36.04
N GLU A 155 24.38 5.65 36.58
CA GLU A 155 23.16 6.22 36.02
C GLU A 155 23.44 6.99 34.73
N ASN A 156 24.50 7.79 34.66
CA ASN A 156 24.91 8.51 33.47
C ASN A 156 25.31 7.58 32.32
N SER A 157 26.01 6.47 32.59
CA SER A 157 26.35 5.45 31.60
C SER A 157 25.10 4.67 31.16
N SER A 158 24.14 4.48 32.05
CA SER A 158 22.86 3.83 31.84
C SER A 158 21.96 4.66 30.93
N SER A 159 21.86 5.95 31.18
CA SER A 159 21.09 6.91 30.38
C SER A 159 21.59 6.98 28.95
N ARG A 160 22.91 7.03 28.73
CA ARG A 160 23.52 7.01 27.38
C ARG A 160 23.16 5.75 26.58
N LEU A 161 23.16 4.59 27.19
CA LEU A 161 22.82 3.35 26.52
C LEU A 161 21.31 3.24 26.24
N SER A 162 20.46 3.77 27.12
CA SER A 162 19.01 3.82 26.92
C SER A 162 18.66 4.71 25.73
N SER A 163 19.27 5.89 25.60
CA SER A 163 19.03 6.80 24.46
C SER A 163 19.45 6.16 23.13
N ILE A 164 20.57 5.44 23.08
CA ILE A 164 20.99 4.71 21.86
C ILE A 164 19.98 3.62 21.48
N HIS A 165 19.40 2.92 22.45
CA HIS A 165 18.39 1.89 22.16
C HIS A 165 17.06 2.51 21.69
N THR A 166 16.65 3.64 22.28
CA THR A 166 15.44 4.35 21.88
C THR A 166 15.57 4.89 20.45
N GLU A 167 16.70 5.51 20.12
CA GLU A 167 16.99 6.00 18.77
C GLU A 167 16.99 4.88 17.73
N LYS A 168 17.50 3.70 18.10
CA LYS A 168 17.51 2.53 17.21
C LYS A 168 16.12 1.91 17.01
N THR A 169 15.23 2.00 18.01
CA THR A 169 13.83 1.56 17.88
C THR A 169 12.98 2.55 17.12
N GLU A 170 13.24 3.85 17.23
CA GLU A 170 12.56 4.90 16.45
C GLU A 170 12.91 4.84 14.96
N LYS A 171 14.17 4.53 14.61
CA LYS A 171 14.58 4.35 13.20
C LYS A 171 13.98 3.09 12.53
N LEU A 172 13.39 2.19 13.29
CA LEU A 172 12.74 0.96 12.80
C LEU A 172 11.21 1.09 12.71
N GLN A 173 10.63 2.19 13.15
CA GLN A 173 9.21 2.55 12.99
C GLN A 173 9.00 3.34 11.68
#